data_d6c5043a93596b45d7e5bd8abd1c97b7
#
_entry.id   d6c5043a93596b45d7e5bd8abd1c97b7
#
_cell.length_a   1.000
_cell.length_b   1.000
_cell.length_c   1.000
_cell.angle_alpha   90.00
_cell.angle_beta   90.00
_cell.angle_gamma   90.00
#
_symmetry.space_group_name_H-M   'P 1'
#
loop_
_entity.id
_entity.type
_entity.pdbx_description
1 polymer ?
#
loop_
_entity_poly.entity_id
_entity_poly.type
_entity_poly.pdbx_seq_one_letter_code
_entity_poly.pdbx_strand_id
1 'polypeptide(L)'
;MAEQFDHPAADSADAPRTLRPWVFNPLTGAVDLTRQPLAGEPEPDHFAILGLPQRILLDADAIEIAHRSLIRGLHPDRFHAQGPEAVARAQWHSSRVNDAWRGLKTLEQRAAYVLTLAGENADERYRPPPALLEQVMEANEAIDEAGHDPAARVQLLELLANFRAQREALAADLAKAAAAWDAAQAPADAAASAAARAPLRAVLGQARYVDNLIGRATAALSAPDPAYPAN
;
A
#
# COMPACT_ATOMS: atom_id res chain seq x y z
N MET A 1 -36.23 -8.68 41.06
CA MET A 1 -36.33 -9.35 39.75
C MET A 1 -35.31 -8.68 38.87
N ALA A 2 -34.16 -9.30 38.69
CA ALA A 2 -33.08 -8.80 37.85
C ALA A 2 -33.23 -9.53 36.51
N GLU A 3 -33.51 -8.77 35.45
CA GLU A 3 -33.49 -9.31 34.08
C GLU A 3 -32.07 -9.54 33.65
N GLN A 4 -31.77 -10.80 33.47
CA GLN A 4 -30.54 -11.34 32.94
C GLN A 4 -30.55 -11.06 31.44
N PHE A 5 -29.70 -10.12 30.97
CA PHE A 5 -29.44 -9.97 29.56
C PHE A 5 -28.55 -11.12 29.11
N ASP A 6 -29.19 -12.05 28.41
CA ASP A 6 -28.57 -13.19 27.76
C ASP A 6 -27.64 -12.69 26.63
N HIS A 7 -26.36 -12.92 26.81
CA HIS A 7 -25.37 -12.75 25.76
C HIS A 7 -25.46 -13.95 24.83
N PRO A 8 -25.74 -13.79 23.54
CA PRO A 8 -25.59 -14.91 22.62
C PRO A 8 -24.12 -15.29 22.52
N ALA A 9 -23.88 -16.53 22.85
CA ALA A 9 -22.60 -17.19 22.83
C ALA A 9 -22.03 -17.36 21.41
N ALA A 10 -20.73 -17.38 21.39
CA ALA A 10 -19.83 -18.14 20.52
C ALA A 10 -20.01 -17.99 19.01
N ASP A 11 -19.20 -17.18 18.53
CA ASP A 11 -18.26 -17.29 17.43
C ASP A 11 -18.19 -18.70 16.80
N SER A 12 -18.89 -18.88 15.70
CA SER A 12 -18.55 -19.92 14.76
C SER A 12 -17.38 -19.42 13.90
N ALA A 13 -16.25 -20.09 14.00
CA ALA A 13 -14.98 -19.79 13.34
C ALA A 13 -15.02 -19.79 11.79
N ASP A 14 -16.19 -19.82 11.17
CA ASP A 14 -16.37 -20.07 9.73
C ASP A 14 -17.28 -19.05 9.01
N ALA A 15 -17.59 -17.93 9.66
CA ALA A 15 -18.25 -16.83 8.94
C ALA A 15 -17.18 -16.00 8.23
N PRO A 16 -17.38 -15.62 6.93
CA PRO A 16 -16.48 -14.65 6.30
C PRO A 16 -16.45 -13.43 7.22
N ARG A 17 -15.23 -13.05 7.65
CA ARG A 17 -15.00 -11.87 8.48
C ARG A 17 -15.53 -10.65 7.71
N THR A 18 -16.79 -10.34 7.89
CA THR A 18 -17.34 -9.06 7.51
C THR A 18 -16.70 -8.04 8.43
N LEU A 19 -15.58 -7.51 7.99
CA LEU A 19 -14.80 -6.50 8.69
C LEU A 19 -15.67 -5.27 8.88
N ARG A 20 -16.29 -5.19 10.04
CA ARG A 20 -17.01 -3.96 10.42
C ARG A 20 -15.96 -2.92 10.74
N PRO A 21 -16.01 -1.73 10.13
CA PRO A 21 -15.13 -0.66 10.55
C PRO A 21 -15.40 -0.40 12.04
N TRP A 22 -14.39 -0.66 12.86
CA TRP A 22 -14.49 -0.49 14.32
C TRP A 22 -14.72 0.95 14.75
N VAL A 23 -14.58 1.89 13.82
CA VAL A 23 -14.82 3.33 14.00
C VAL A 23 -16.18 3.77 13.49
N PHE A 24 -16.81 3.02 12.58
CA PHE A 24 -18.01 3.44 11.87
C PHE A 24 -19.06 2.34 11.88
N ASN A 25 -20.27 2.65 12.34
CA ASN A 25 -21.40 1.75 12.24
C ASN A 25 -22.08 1.96 10.87
N PRO A 26 -21.99 0.99 9.93
CA PRO A 26 -22.54 1.14 8.60
C PRO A 26 -24.07 1.21 8.57
N LEU A 27 -24.76 0.74 9.64
CA LEU A 27 -26.20 0.73 9.73
C LEU A 27 -26.75 2.08 10.20
N THR A 28 -26.02 2.79 11.06
CA THR A 28 -26.49 4.04 11.66
C THR A 28 -25.76 5.27 11.10
N GLY A 29 -24.69 5.09 10.34
CA GLY A 29 -23.82 6.19 9.91
C GLY A 29 -23.09 6.87 11.07
N ALA A 30 -23.17 6.29 12.29
CA ALA A 30 -22.55 6.85 13.47
C ALA A 30 -21.11 6.38 13.61
N VAL A 31 -20.22 7.31 13.98
CA VAL A 31 -18.84 7.02 14.36
C VAL A 31 -18.84 6.58 15.81
N ASP A 32 -18.40 5.35 16.07
CA ASP A 32 -18.23 4.85 17.43
C ASP A 32 -16.84 5.22 17.95
N LEU A 33 -16.78 6.27 18.75
CA LEU A 33 -15.58 6.72 19.43
C LEU A 33 -15.32 6.02 20.76
N THR A 34 -16.24 5.16 21.22
CA THR A 34 -16.14 4.54 22.54
C THR A 34 -15.18 3.36 22.56
N ARG A 35 -14.91 2.77 21.39
CA ARG A 35 -14.07 1.60 21.25
C ARG A 35 -12.64 1.98 20.83
N GLN A 36 -11.79 2.15 21.81
CA GLN A 36 -10.35 1.98 21.61
C GLN A 36 -10.02 0.48 21.72
N PRO A 37 -9.02 -0.02 20.98
CA PRO A 37 -8.53 -1.38 21.20
C PRO A 37 -8.15 -1.52 22.66
N LEU A 38 -8.65 -2.55 23.33
CA LEU A 38 -8.21 -2.87 24.69
C LEU A 38 -6.74 -3.29 24.66
N ALA A 39 -6.01 -3.05 25.74
CA ALA A 39 -4.63 -3.50 25.85
C ALA A 39 -4.56 -5.03 25.61
N GLY A 40 -3.89 -5.45 24.54
CA GLY A 40 -3.80 -6.85 24.12
C GLY A 40 -4.75 -7.28 23.00
N GLU A 41 -5.72 -6.47 22.59
CA GLU A 41 -6.46 -6.72 21.34
C GLU A 41 -5.56 -6.43 20.12
N PRO A 42 -5.56 -7.31 19.10
CA PRO A 42 -4.85 -7.00 17.86
C PRO A 42 -5.46 -5.76 17.21
N GLU A 43 -4.60 -4.83 16.81
CA GLU A 43 -5.06 -3.67 16.05
C GLU A 43 -5.72 -4.13 14.73
N PRO A 44 -6.86 -3.52 14.37
CA PRO A 44 -7.48 -3.80 13.08
C PRO A 44 -6.53 -3.38 11.94
N ASP A 45 -6.47 -4.22 10.92
CA ASP A 45 -5.70 -3.91 9.71
C ASP A 45 -6.31 -2.74 8.93
N HIS A 46 -5.57 -2.22 7.94
CA HIS A 46 -6.00 -1.06 7.15
C HIS A 46 -7.31 -1.32 6.38
N PHE A 47 -7.55 -2.55 5.92
CA PHE A 47 -8.80 -2.91 5.25
C PHE A 47 -9.98 -2.85 6.23
N ALA A 48 -9.79 -3.38 7.42
CA ALA A 48 -10.79 -3.32 8.49
C ALA A 48 -11.11 -1.89 8.92
N ILE A 49 -10.09 -1.02 9.04
CA ILE A 49 -10.26 0.39 9.38
C ILE A 49 -11.13 1.11 8.34
N LEU A 50 -10.90 0.86 7.04
CA LEU A 50 -11.69 1.47 5.97
C LEU A 50 -13.01 0.73 5.68
N GLY A 51 -13.28 -0.42 6.33
CA GLY A 51 -14.46 -1.24 6.07
C GLY A 51 -14.45 -1.90 4.69
N LEU A 52 -13.28 -2.19 4.17
CA LEU A 52 -13.06 -2.79 2.86
C LEU A 52 -12.68 -4.27 3.01
N PRO A 53 -13.00 -5.13 2.02
CA PRO A 53 -12.52 -6.50 2.01
C PRO A 53 -11.00 -6.55 1.83
N GLN A 54 -10.35 -7.54 2.43
CA GLN A 54 -8.90 -7.75 2.29
C GLN A 54 -8.58 -8.30 0.89
N ARG A 55 -8.51 -7.41 -0.08
CA ARG A 55 -8.22 -7.68 -1.49
C ARG A 55 -7.25 -6.66 -2.04
N ILE A 56 -6.38 -7.09 -2.95
CA ILE A 56 -5.43 -6.19 -3.61
C ILE A 56 -6.12 -5.44 -4.75
N LEU A 57 -6.96 -6.12 -5.55
CA LEU A 57 -7.71 -5.52 -6.63
C LEU A 57 -9.01 -4.89 -6.11
N LEU A 58 -8.85 -3.75 -5.44
CA LEU A 58 -9.96 -2.91 -5.01
C LEU A 58 -10.13 -1.74 -5.98
N ASP A 59 -11.37 -1.33 -6.16
CA ASP A 59 -11.71 -0.09 -6.84
C ASP A 59 -11.12 1.11 -6.07
N ALA A 60 -10.37 1.96 -6.76
CA ALA A 60 -9.75 3.15 -6.19
C ALA A 60 -10.81 4.14 -5.67
N ASP A 61 -11.93 4.27 -6.38
CA ASP A 61 -13.02 5.15 -5.97
C ASP A 61 -13.69 4.65 -4.68
N ALA A 62 -13.82 3.33 -4.51
CA ALA A 62 -14.34 2.76 -3.27
C ALA A 62 -13.46 3.10 -2.06
N ILE A 63 -12.12 3.06 -2.23
CA ILE A 63 -11.16 3.44 -1.18
C ILE A 63 -11.28 4.93 -0.82
N GLU A 64 -11.38 5.79 -1.84
CA GLU A 64 -11.53 7.23 -1.66
C GLU A 64 -12.86 7.60 -1.01
N ILE A 65 -13.95 6.93 -1.38
CA ILE A 65 -15.29 7.13 -0.81
C ILE A 65 -15.26 6.73 0.68
N ALA A 66 -14.70 5.55 1.00
CA ALA A 66 -14.59 5.07 2.37
C ALA A 66 -13.77 6.05 3.24
N HIS A 67 -12.59 6.46 2.77
CA HIS A 67 -11.74 7.43 3.45
C HIS A 67 -12.47 8.75 3.72
N ARG A 68 -13.03 9.38 2.65
CA ARG A 68 -13.74 10.67 2.78
C ARG A 68 -14.94 10.59 3.71
N SER A 69 -15.68 9.49 3.69
CA SER A 69 -16.83 9.28 4.58
C SER A 69 -16.40 9.23 6.05
N LEU A 70 -15.36 8.44 6.35
CA LEU A 70 -14.82 8.30 7.71
C LEU A 70 -14.24 9.61 8.23
N ILE A 71 -13.41 10.31 7.45
CA ILE A 71 -12.81 11.60 7.85
C ILE A 71 -13.88 12.66 8.12
N ARG A 72 -14.93 12.72 7.29
CA ARG A 72 -16.07 13.62 7.54
C ARG A 72 -16.79 13.30 8.84
N GLY A 73 -16.95 12.01 9.16
CA GLY A 73 -17.54 11.54 10.42
C GLY A 73 -16.71 11.88 11.64
N LEU A 74 -15.36 11.86 11.49
CA LEU A 74 -14.38 12.08 12.56
C LEU A 74 -13.92 13.55 12.69
N HIS A 75 -14.54 14.50 11.96
CA HIS A 75 -14.09 15.89 12.03
C HIS A 75 -14.20 16.46 13.46
N PRO A 76 -13.13 17.05 14.01
CA PRO A 76 -13.06 17.49 15.41
C PRO A 76 -14.22 18.40 15.81
N ASP A 77 -14.69 19.28 14.92
CA ASP A 77 -15.79 20.21 15.18
C ASP A 77 -17.09 19.50 15.63
N ARG A 78 -17.29 18.27 15.19
CA ARG A 78 -18.47 17.48 15.58
C ARG A 78 -18.43 17.00 17.03
N PHE A 79 -17.25 17.04 17.66
CA PHE A 79 -17.00 16.50 19.00
C PHE A 79 -16.70 17.56 20.04
N HIS A 80 -16.59 18.84 19.66
CA HIS A 80 -16.32 19.94 20.61
C HIS A 80 -17.33 19.99 21.76
N ALA A 81 -18.62 19.77 21.47
CA ALA A 81 -19.66 19.77 22.50
C ALA A 81 -19.58 18.59 23.47
N GLN A 82 -18.82 17.53 23.12
CA GLN A 82 -18.64 16.32 23.94
C GLN A 82 -17.39 16.38 24.83
N GLY A 83 -16.63 17.49 24.73
CA GLY A 83 -15.46 17.74 25.56
C GLY A 83 -14.12 17.33 24.92
N PRO A 84 -13.02 17.72 25.58
CA PRO A 84 -11.67 17.58 25.02
C PRO A 84 -11.24 16.13 24.76
N GLU A 85 -11.69 15.19 25.58
CA GLU A 85 -11.39 13.77 25.39
C GLU A 85 -12.03 13.20 24.13
N ALA A 86 -13.26 13.61 23.79
CA ALA A 86 -13.93 13.18 22.58
C ALA A 86 -13.21 13.73 21.32
N VAL A 87 -12.75 14.98 21.39
CA VAL A 87 -11.94 15.59 20.34
C VAL A 87 -10.62 14.84 20.16
N ALA A 88 -9.92 14.53 21.25
CA ALA A 88 -8.65 13.77 21.18
C ALA A 88 -8.86 12.37 20.58
N ARG A 89 -9.93 11.67 20.95
CA ARG A 89 -10.27 10.37 20.34
C ARG A 89 -10.58 10.49 18.85
N ALA A 90 -11.34 11.50 18.45
CA ALA A 90 -11.63 11.75 17.04
C ALA A 90 -10.36 12.01 16.21
N GLN A 91 -9.42 12.79 16.74
CA GLN A 91 -8.12 13.04 16.10
C GLN A 91 -7.29 11.76 15.99
N TRP A 92 -7.23 10.94 17.04
CA TRP A 92 -6.52 9.66 17.02
C TRP A 92 -7.09 8.72 15.95
N HIS A 93 -8.43 8.57 15.87
CA HIS A 93 -9.07 7.76 14.85
C HIS A 93 -8.85 8.33 13.42
N SER A 94 -8.90 9.65 13.26
CA SER A 94 -8.62 10.31 11.98
C SER A 94 -7.21 10.01 11.49
N SER A 95 -6.20 10.02 12.38
CA SER A 95 -4.83 9.64 12.02
C SER A 95 -4.77 8.22 11.47
N ARG A 96 -5.41 7.27 12.15
CA ARG A 96 -5.42 5.86 11.71
C ARG A 96 -6.15 5.63 10.39
N VAL A 97 -7.25 6.35 10.17
CA VAL A 97 -7.97 6.33 8.87
C VAL A 97 -7.08 6.88 7.76
N ASN A 98 -6.33 7.95 8.02
CA ASN A 98 -5.37 8.50 7.06
C ASN A 98 -4.20 7.54 6.79
N ASP A 99 -3.70 6.85 7.81
CA ASP A 99 -2.64 5.84 7.67
C ASP A 99 -3.13 4.65 6.85
N ALA A 100 -4.34 4.16 7.13
CA ALA A 100 -4.97 3.09 6.37
C ALA A 100 -5.17 3.48 4.89
N TRP A 101 -5.67 4.68 4.63
CA TRP A 101 -5.81 5.19 3.26
C TRP A 101 -4.47 5.27 2.55
N ARG A 102 -3.42 5.84 3.17
CA ARG A 102 -2.08 5.90 2.58
C ARG A 102 -1.53 4.51 2.27
N GLY A 103 -1.77 3.54 3.14
CA GLY A 103 -1.34 2.15 2.94
C GLY A 103 -2.12 1.39 1.86
N LEU A 104 -3.32 1.87 1.46
CA LEU A 104 -4.18 1.15 0.52
C LEU A 104 -4.47 1.90 -0.79
N LYS A 105 -4.07 3.16 -0.95
CA LYS A 105 -4.50 3.98 -2.10
C LYS A 105 -3.97 3.51 -3.45
N THR A 106 -2.77 2.91 -3.52
CA THR A 106 -2.24 2.37 -4.78
C THR A 106 -2.19 0.84 -4.78
N LEU A 107 -2.12 0.25 -5.97
CA LEU A 107 -2.01 -1.21 -6.13
C LEU A 107 -0.75 -1.75 -5.44
N GLU A 108 0.39 -1.07 -5.62
CA GLU A 108 1.65 -1.42 -5.01
C GLU A 108 1.59 -1.39 -3.48
N GLN A 109 0.98 -0.34 -2.92
CA GLN A 109 0.84 -0.19 -1.47
C GLN A 109 -0.03 -1.32 -0.90
N ARG A 110 -1.15 -1.66 -1.55
CA ARG A 110 -2.00 -2.79 -1.12
C ARG A 110 -1.25 -4.11 -1.17
N ALA A 111 -0.53 -4.38 -2.25
CA ALA A 111 0.27 -5.59 -2.40
C ALA A 111 1.39 -5.68 -1.34
N ALA A 112 2.10 -4.59 -1.09
CA ALA A 112 3.12 -4.53 -0.04
C ALA A 112 2.52 -4.72 1.35
N TYR A 113 1.36 -4.11 1.61
CA TYR A 113 0.68 -4.23 2.90
C TYR A 113 0.19 -5.66 3.18
N VAL A 114 -0.33 -6.34 2.17
CA VAL A 114 -0.73 -7.77 2.29
C VAL A 114 0.47 -8.65 2.65
N LEU A 115 1.64 -8.41 2.06
CA LEU A 115 2.86 -9.13 2.43
C LEU A 115 3.25 -8.84 3.90
N THR A 116 3.12 -7.59 4.34
CA THR A 116 3.36 -7.21 5.75
C THR A 116 2.40 -7.94 6.70
N LEU A 117 1.10 -8.05 6.36
CA LEU A 117 0.13 -8.79 7.15
C LEU A 117 0.46 -10.29 7.23
N ALA A 118 1.13 -10.84 6.20
CA ALA A 118 1.60 -12.21 6.18
C ALA A 118 2.94 -12.42 6.93
N GLY A 119 3.47 -11.36 7.59
CA GLY A 119 4.75 -11.39 8.29
C GLY A 119 5.95 -11.34 7.35
N GLU A 120 5.74 -10.96 6.07
CA GLU A 120 6.80 -10.79 5.09
C GLU A 120 7.10 -9.30 4.90
N ASN A 121 8.39 -8.97 4.84
CA ASN A 121 8.80 -7.62 4.46
C ASN A 121 9.01 -7.57 2.94
N ALA A 122 8.26 -6.72 2.24
CA ALA A 122 8.44 -6.51 0.80
C ALA A 122 9.85 -5.99 0.45
N ASP A 123 10.57 -5.43 1.45
CA ASP A 123 11.94 -4.90 1.30
C ASP A 123 13.02 -5.96 1.57
N GLU A 124 12.66 -7.05 2.24
CA GLU A 124 13.64 -8.04 2.63
C GLU A 124 13.98 -8.98 1.47
N ARG A 125 15.25 -8.93 1.03
CA ARG A 125 15.90 -9.95 0.21
C ARG A 125 15.45 -10.06 -1.27
N TYR A 126 14.93 -8.99 -1.87
CA TYR A 126 14.87 -9.02 -3.32
C TYR A 126 16.31 -9.12 -3.88
N ARG A 127 16.59 -10.21 -4.57
CA ARG A 127 17.82 -10.38 -5.33
C ARG A 127 17.50 -10.14 -6.79
N PRO A 128 17.97 -9.05 -7.38
CA PRO A 128 17.74 -8.79 -8.80
C PRO A 128 18.34 -9.92 -9.64
N PRO A 129 17.68 -10.33 -10.73
CA PRO A 129 18.22 -11.29 -11.66
C PRO A 129 19.51 -10.75 -12.32
N PRO A 130 20.44 -11.59 -12.78
CA PRO A 130 21.70 -11.16 -13.40
C PRO A 130 21.53 -10.13 -14.50
N ALA A 131 20.55 -10.30 -15.38
CA ALA A 131 20.26 -9.36 -16.45
C ALA A 131 19.88 -7.95 -15.97
N LEU A 132 19.21 -7.84 -14.82
CA LEU A 132 18.91 -6.54 -14.21
C LEU A 132 20.16 -5.93 -13.56
N LEU A 133 21.05 -6.76 -13.00
CA LEU A 133 22.32 -6.28 -12.45
C LEU A 133 23.23 -5.70 -13.54
N GLU A 134 23.29 -6.34 -14.71
CA GLU A 134 24.02 -5.81 -15.86
C GLU A 134 23.48 -4.43 -16.27
N GLN A 135 22.18 -4.28 -16.41
CA GLN A 135 21.54 -2.99 -16.71
C GLN A 135 21.82 -1.93 -15.62
N VAL A 136 21.89 -2.32 -14.35
CA VAL A 136 22.25 -1.41 -13.25
C VAL A 136 23.70 -0.93 -13.40
N MET A 137 24.62 -1.81 -13.75
CA MET A 137 26.03 -1.45 -13.97
C MET A 137 26.17 -0.47 -15.13
N GLU A 138 25.56 -0.79 -16.27
CA GLU A 138 25.53 0.08 -17.45
C GLU A 138 24.92 1.46 -17.16
N ALA A 139 23.79 1.48 -16.42
CA ALA A 139 23.15 2.72 -16.03
C ALA A 139 24.01 3.56 -15.07
N ASN A 140 24.72 2.92 -14.13
CA ASN A 140 25.61 3.63 -13.23
C ASN A 140 26.77 4.29 -13.96
N GLU A 141 27.39 3.58 -14.91
CA GLU A 141 28.46 4.10 -15.76
C GLU A 141 27.98 5.29 -16.57
N ALA A 142 26.84 5.15 -17.27
CA ALA A 142 26.25 6.25 -18.03
C ALA A 142 25.85 7.45 -17.15
N ILE A 143 25.36 7.23 -15.90
CA ILE A 143 25.04 8.29 -14.93
C ILE A 143 26.29 9.07 -14.54
N ASP A 144 27.39 8.36 -14.25
CA ASP A 144 28.64 8.97 -13.78
C ASP A 144 29.29 9.81 -14.88
N GLU A 145 29.15 9.41 -16.15
CA GLU A 145 29.73 10.07 -17.31
C GLU A 145 28.82 11.15 -17.93
N ALA A 146 27.51 11.11 -17.74
CA ALA A 146 26.53 12.00 -18.38
C ALA A 146 26.79 13.50 -18.15
N GLY A 147 27.48 13.87 -17.07
CA GLY A 147 27.87 15.25 -16.76
C GLY A 147 29.06 15.78 -17.59
N HIS A 148 29.79 14.91 -18.28
CA HIS A 148 31.04 15.22 -18.95
C HIS A 148 31.11 14.75 -20.39
N ASP A 149 30.31 13.72 -20.75
CA ASP A 149 30.26 13.12 -22.09
C ASP A 149 28.85 13.21 -22.68
N PRO A 150 28.68 13.97 -23.81
CA PRO A 150 27.40 14.00 -24.52
C PRO A 150 26.93 12.64 -25.04
N ALA A 151 27.85 11.72 -25.38
CA ALA A 151 27.50 10.39 -25.83
C ALA A 151 26.90 9.54 -24.70
N ALA A 152 27.49 9.57 -23.50
CA ALA A 152 26.96 8.94 -22.30
C ALA A 152 25.59 9.50 -21.93
N ARG A 153 25.37 10.82 -22.14
CA ARG A 153 24.05 11.44 -21.92
C ARG A 153 22.99 10.89 -22.89
N VAL A 154 23.30 10.67 -24.15
CA VAL A 154 22.38 10.04 -25.11
C VAL A 154 22.08 8.61 -24.72
N GLN A 155 23.10 7.83 -24.35
CA GLN A 155 22.93 6.45 -23.86
C GLN A 155 22.02 6.43 -22.61
N LEU A 156 22.21 7.35 -21.68
CA LEU A 156 21.38 7.44 -20.48
C LEU A 156 19.90 7.74 -20.78
N LEU A 157 19.62 8.54 -21.81
CA LEU A 157 18.26 8.78 -22.30
C LEU A 157 17.60 7.52 -22.83
N GLU A 158 18.34 6.70 -23.60
CA GLU A 158 17.86 5.42 -24.12
C GLU A 158 17.59 4.41 -22.97
N LEU A 159 18.53 4.32 -22.02
CA LEU A 159 18.35 3.48 -20.84
C LEU A 159 17.14 3.92 -20.00
N LEU A 160 16.95 5.22 -19.83
CA LEU A 160 15.78 5.76 -19.12
C LEU A 160 14.46 5.40 -19.82
N ALA A 161 14.41 5.45 -21.15
CA ALA A 161 13.24 5.03 -21.92
C ALA A 161 12.96 3.52 -21.72
N ASN A 162 14.00 2.69 -21.74
CA ASN A 162 13.89 1.25 -21.49
C ASN A 162 13.42 0.94 -20.06
N PHE A 163 13.94 1.64 -19.04
CA PHE A 163 13.48 1.47 -17.66
C PHE A 163 12.01 1.87 -17.48
N ARG A 164 11.56 2.93 -18.14
CA ARG A 164 10.13 3.32 -18.10
C ARG A 164 9.24 2.27 -18.74
N ALA A 165 9.63 1.70 -19.87
CA ALA A 165 8.91 0.60 -20.51
C ALA A 165 8.88 -0.66 -19.62
N GLN A 166 10.00 -1.00 -18.99
CA GLN A 166 10.05 -2.10 -17.99
C GLN A 166 9.13 -1.83 -16.80
N ARG A 167 9.11 -0.60 -16.30
CA ARG A 167 8.24 -0.21 -15.18
C ARG A 167 6.75 -0.35 -15.52
N GLU A 168 6.37 -0.03 -16.75
CA GLU A 168 5.01 -0.21 -17.25
C GLU A 168 4.64 -1.71 -17.36
N ALA A 169 5.55 -2.55 -17.89
CA ALA A 169 5.35 -3.99 -17.92
C ALA A 169 5.19 -4.58 -16.50
N LEU A 170 5.98 -4.13 -15.54
CA LEU A 170 5.89 -4.56 -14.14
C LEU A 170 4.56 -4.17 -13.48
N ALA A 171 3.92 -3.07 -13.88
CA ALA A 171 2.58 -2.73 -13.41
C ALA A 171 1.53 -3.75 -13.87
N ALA A 172 1.63 -4.24 -15.12
CA ALA A 172 0.77 -5.30 -15.62
C ALA A 172 1.02 -6.65 -14.92
N ASP A 173 2.28 -6.97 -14.63
CA ASP A 173 2.63 -8.20 -13.92
C ASP A 173 2.19 -8.15 -12.46
N LEU A 174 2.26 -6.99 -11.82
CA LEU A 174 1.70 -6.78 -10.48
C LEU A 174 0.19 -7.01 -10.46
N ALA A 175 -0.54 -6.50 -11.46
CA ALA A 175 -1.98 -6.73 -11.55
C ALA A 175 -2.32 -8.22 -11.70
N LYS A 176 -1.53 -8.99 -12.48
CA LYS A 176 -1.69 -10.46 -12.60
C LYS A 176 -1.40 -11.16 -11.27
N ALA A 177 -0.31 -10.80 -10.60
CA ALA A 177 0.06 -11.38 -9.31
C ALA A 177 -1.01 -11.06 -8.23
N ALA A 178 -1.55 -9.84 -8.24
CA ALA A 178 -2.63 -9.41 -7.37
C ALA A 178 -3.92 -10.21 -7.61
N ALA A 179 -4.27 -10.46 -8.87
CA ALA A 179 -5.43 -11.29 -9.24
C ALA A 179 -5.28 -12.73 -8.75
N ALA A 180 -4.09 -13.31 -8.89
CA ALA A 180 -3.79 -14.65 -8.40
C ALA A 180 -3.89 -14.73 -6.88
N TRP A 181 -3.40 -13.71 -6.16
CA TRP A 181 -3.51 -13.64 -4.71
C TRP A 181 -4.98 -13.49 -4.27
N ASP A 182 -5.74 -12.58 -4.87
CA ASP A 182 -7.17 -12.39 -4.56
C ASP A 182 -8.00 -13.65 -4.82
N ALA A 183 -7.68 -14.41 -5.88
CA ALA A 183 -8.32 -15.68 -6.17
C ALA A 183 -8.02 -16.76 -5.11
N ALA A 184 -6.80 -16.78 -4.59
CA ALA A 184 -6.38 -17.71 -3.54
C ALA A 184 -7.04 -17.44 -2.17
N GLN A 185 -7.68 -16.28 -1.98
CA GLN A 185 -8.43 -15.98 -0.76
C GLN A 185 -9.86 -16.57 -0.76
N ALA A 186 -10.35 -17.12 -1.86
CA ALA A 186 -11.73 -17.61 -1.98
C ALA A 186 -11.80 -18.99 -2.66
N PRO A 187 -12.05 -20.08 -1.94
CA PRO A 187 -12.10 -20.29 -0.48
C PRO A 187 -10.69 -20.24 0.13
N ALA A 188 -10.59 -19.93 1.40
CA ALA A 188 -9.30 -19.75 2.07
C ALA A 188 -8.39 -20.99 1.94
N ASP A 189 -7.51 -20.97 0.94
CA ASP A 189 -6.48 -21.97 0.71
C ASP A 189 -5.13 -21.40 1.18
N ALA A 190 -4.71 -21.83 2.36
CA ALA A 190 -3.46 -21.35 2.95
C ALA A 190 -2.22 -21.64 2.09
N ALA A 191 -2.22 -22.77 1.36
CA ALA A 191 -1.11 -23.15 0.48
C ALA A 191 -1.10 -22.28 -0.78
N ALA A 192 -2.24 -22.04 -1.42
CA ALA A 192 -2.37 -21.15 -2.57
C ALA A 192 -2.04 -19.69 -2.20
N SER A 193 -2.54 -19.22 -1.05
CA SER A 193 -2.20 -17.88 -0.54
C SER A 193 -0.70 -17.74 -0.29
N ALA A 194 -0.05 -18.74 0.28
CA ALA A 194 1.39 -18.74 0.50
C ALA A 194 2.17 -18.73 -0.84
N ALA A 195 1.73 -19.52 -1.82
CA ALA A 195 2.35 -19.55 -3.15
C ALA A 195 2.20 -18.24 -3.91
N ALA A 196 1.07 -17.53 -3.77
CA ALA A 196 0.81 -16.26 -4.44
C ALA A 196 1.65 -15.08 -3.92
N ARG A 197 2.27 -15.20 -2.73
CA ARG A 197 3.13 -14.14 -2.15
C ARG A 197 4.46 -13.96 -2.86
N ALA A 198 5.08 -15.05 -3.31
CA ALA A 198 6.38 -14.99 -3.95
C ALA A 198 6.37 -14.15 -5.26
N PRO A 199 5.39 -14.29 -6.17
CA PRO A 199 5.25 -13.40 -7.33
C PRO A 199 5.04 -11.93 -6.95
N LEU A 200 4.18 -11.64 -5.96
CA LEU A 200 3.97 -10.26 -5.49
C LEU A 200 5.27 -9.63 -5.00
N ARG A 201 6.02 -10.34 -4.15
CA ARG A 201 7.31 -9.86 -3.62
C ARG A 201 8.34 -9.64 -4.74
N ALA A 202 8.42 -10.57 -5.70
CA ALA A 202 9.35 -10.45 -6.81
C ALA A 202 9.08 -9.20 -7.65
N VAL A 203 7.82 -8.99 -8.05
CA VAL A 203 7.43 -7.83 -8.88
C VAL A 203 7.61 -6.52 -8.12
N LEU A 204 7.20 -6.44 -6.85
CA LEU A 204 7.40 -5.24 -6.02
C LEU A 204 8.88 -4.91 -5.84
N GLY A 205 9.72 -5.92 -5.57
CA GLY A 205 11.16 -5.73 -5.44
C GLY A 205 11.80 -5.24 -6.74
N GLN A 206 11.42 -5.82 -7.88
CA GLN A 206 11.92 -5.38 -9.20
C GLN A 206 11.45 -3.96 -9.54
N ALA A 207 10.17 -3.64 -9.32
CA ALA A 207 9.63 -2.32 -9.57
C ALA A 207 10.38 -1.23 -8.81
N ARG A 208 10.65 -1.46 -7.52
CA ARG A 208 11.43 -0.53 -6.69
C ARG A 208 12.86 -0.33 -7.21
N TYR A 209 13.49 -1.41 -7.67
CA TYR A 209 14.82 -1.33 -8.26
C TYR A 209 14.83 -0.45 -9.51
N VAL A 210 13.86 -0.67 -10.41
CA VAL A 210 13.69 0.11 -11.64
C VAL A 210 13.33 1.57 -11.32
N ASP A 211 12.44 1.82 -10.33
CA ASP A 211 12.08 3.18 -9.89
C ASP A 211 13.30 3.95 -9.36
N ASN A 212 14.20 3.28 -8.64
CA ASN A 212 15.46 3.88 -8.18
C ASN A 212 16.36 4.28 -9.36
N LEU A 213 16.50 3.41 -10.37
CA LEU A 213 17.28 3.71 -11.58
C LEU A 213 16.68 4.87 -12.37
N ILE A 214 15.35 4.89 -12.54
CA ILE A 214 14.64 6.00 -13.20
C ILE A 214 14.89 7.31 -12.44
N GLY A 215 14.80 7.31 -11.11
CA GLY A 215 15.06 8.49 -10.28
C GLY A 215 16.48 9.03 -10.45
N ARG A 216 17.48 8.14 -10.37
CA ARG A 216 18.89 8.51 -10.52
C ARG A 216 19.21 9.01 -11.93
N ALA A 217 18.76 8.30 -12.98
CA ALA A 217 18.95 8.71 -14.37
C ALA A 217 18.30 10.06 -14.66
N THR A 218 17.08 10.28 -14.14
CA THR A 218 16.39 11.56 -14.30
C THR A 218 17.13 12.70 -13.59
N ALA A 219 17.66 12.47 -12.40
CA ALA A 219 18.46 13.43 -11.67
C ALA A 219 19.74 13.82 -12.41
N ALA A 220 20.46 12.82 -12.96
CA ALA A 220 21.68 13.05 -13.74
C ALA A 220 21.39 13.86 -15.02
N LEU A 221 20.31 13.56 -15.71
CA LEU A 221 19.88 14.26 -16.92
C LEU A 221 19.36 15.69 -16.66
N SER A 222 18.98 15.99 -15.42
CA SER A 222 18.56 17.34 -15.00
C SER A 222 19.74 18.27 -14.76
N ALA A 223 20.96 17.76 -14.64
CA ALA A 223 22.18 18.56 -14.60
C ALA A 223 22.40 19.29 -15.94
N PRO A 224 23.09 20.46 -15.92
CA PRO A 224 23.43 21.19 -17.16
C PRO A 224 24.07 20.30 -18.20
N ASP A 225 23.67 20.46 -19.46
CA ASP A 225 24.24 19.70 -20.57
C ASP A 225 25.69 20.12 -20.79
N PRO A 226 26.67 19.21 -20.78
CA PRO A 226 28.07 19.55 -21.02
C PRO A 226 28.31 20.16 -22.38
N ALA A 227 27.45 19.88 -23.39
CA ALA A 227 27.50 20.48 -24.70
C ALA A 227 26.95 21.94 -24.73
N TYR A 228 26.15 22.30 -23.72
CA TYR A 228 25.53 23.63 -23.58
C TYR A 228 25.62 24.11 -22.13
N PRO A 229 26.84 24.45 -21.64
CA PRO A 229 26.99 24.96 -20.27
C PRO A 229 26.15 26.24 -20.10
N ALA A 230 25.40 26.32 -19.00
CA ALA A 230 24.65 27.53 -18.69
C ALA A 230 25.63 28.73 -18.54
N ASN A 231 25.39 29.77 -19.33
CA ASN A 231 26.14 31.04 -19.23
C ASN A 231 25.87 31.75 -17.91
#